data_aa0c9b073abd3923bbd3d0ba225209d6
#
_entry.id   aa0c9b073abd3923bbd3d0ba225209d6
#
_cell.length_a   1.000
_cell.length_b   1.000
_cell.length_c   1.000
_cell.angle_alpha   90.00
_cell.angle_beta   90.00
_cell.angle_gamma   90.00
#
_symmetry.space_group_name_H-M   'P 1'
#
loop_
_entity.id
_entity.type
_entity.pdbx_description
1 polymer ?
#
loop_
_entity_poly.entity_id
_entity_poly.type
_entity_poly.pdbx_seq_one_letter_code
_entity_poly.pdbx_strand_id
1 'polypeptide(L)'
;SALSRQVKTMGSVQGDISAFFSTCIGGMEGIQVIAERFQQQIRQIVYNPSSSTEEYLSKLAERLIAAYGYFAPKMQRLLNTIATCPLRTNDKNDAMYIKQHLLDIHAELSRFEYIQQRISKSLSLEGFFKARQSFRWVEPQMVIYSQYRKTRSDASAFKTLEYFYTGFTIAQIAKERKITIKT
;
A
#
# COMPACT_ATOMS: atom_id res chain seq x y z
N SER A 1 -6.49 8.86 -8.47
CA SER A 1 -5.92 7.90 -9.44
C SER A 1 -7.04 7.14 -10.16
N ALA A 2 -6.73 6.54 -11.31
CA ALA A 2 -7.67 5.69 -12.05
C ALA A 2 -8.12 4.50 -11.18
N LEU A 3 -7.18 3.84 -10.52
CA LEU A 3 -7.46 2.73 -9.59
C LEU A 3 -8.45 3.12 -8.49
N SER A 4 -8.27 4.27 -7.84
CA SER A 4 -9.18 4.73 -6.79
C SER A 4 -10.62 4.92 -7.30
N ARG A 5 -10.77 5.47 -8.51
CA ARG A 5 -12.11 5.63 -9.13
C ARG A 5 -12.75 4.29 -9.42
N GLN A 6 -12.00 3.35 -9.97
CA GLN A 6 -12.50 2.03 -10.30
C GLN A 6 -12.88 1.23 -9.05
N VAL A 7 -12.04 1.24 -8.01
CA VAL A 7 -12.34 0.54 -6.74
C VAL A 7 -13.61 1.11 -6.07
N LYS A 8 -13.87 2.42 -6.19
CA LYS A 8 -15.12 3.02 -5.68
C LYS A 8 -16.38 2.53 -6.38
N THR A 9 -16.28 2.07 -7.62
CA THR A 9 -17.43 1.50 -8.36
C THR A 9 -17.66 0.02 -8.05
N MET A 10 -16.72 -0.64 -7.39
CA MET A 10 -16.84 -2.04 -6.97
C MET A 10 -17.70 -2.13 -5.71
N GLY A 11 -18.96 -2.50 -5.85
CA GLY A 11 -19.91 -2.58 -4.73
C GLY A 11 -19.58 -3.65 -3.68
N SER A 12 -18.66 -4.57 -3.99
CA SER A 12 -18.21 -5.65 -3.10
C SER A 12 -17.12 -5.22 -2.11
N VAL A 13 -16.46 -4.07 -2.34
CA VAL A 13 -15.29 -3.63 -1.55
C VAL A 13 -15.72 -2.94 -0.27
N GLN A 14 -15.18 -3.41 0.84
CA GLN A 14 -15.38 -2.85 2.18
C GLN A 14 -14.11 -2.17 2.68
N GLY A 15 -14.28 -1.23 3.61
CA GLY A 15 -13.23 -0.39 4.15
C GLY A 15 -13.34 1.05 3.65
N ASP A 16 -12.57 1.94 4.27
CA ASP A 16 -12.54 3.33 3.83
C ASP A 16 -11.64 3.51 2.60
N ILE A 17 -12.24 3.26 1.42
CA ILE A 17 -11.56 3.38 0.12
C ILE A 17 -10.99 4.79 -0.05
N SER A 18 -11.75 5.81 0.34
CA SER A 18 -11.34 7.21 0.16
C SER A 18 -10.15 7.56 1.02
N ALA A 19 -10.16 7.21 2.31
CA ALA A 19 -9.06 7.48 3.22
C ALA A 19 -7.79 6.73 2.79
N PHE A 20 -7.90 5.45 2.43
CA PHE A 20 -6.75 4.67 1.97
C PHE A 20 -6.07 5.30 0.75
N PHE A 21 -6.84 5.56 -0.32
CA PHE A 21 -6.26 6.14 -1.53
C PHE A 21 -5.80 7.58 -1.34
N SER A 22 -6.47 8.39 -0.52
CA SER A 22 -6.01 9.74 -0.19
C SER A 22 -4.67 9.73 0.54
N THR A 23 -4.47 8.80 1.47
CA THR A 23 -3.20 8.62 2.17
C THR A 23 -2.08 8.22 1.19
N CYS A 24 -2.34 7.26 0.29
CA CYS A 24 -1.37 6.85 -0.71
C CYS A 24 -1.03 7.99 -1.69
N ILE A 25 -2.03 8.69 -2.21
CA ILE A 25 -1.85 9.79 -3.17
C ILE A 25 -1.11 10.96 -2.51
N GLY A 26 -1.52 11.39 -1.32
CA GLY A 26 -0.84 12.47 -0.59
C GLY A 26 0.61 12.13 -0.26
N GLY A 27 0.90 10.87 0.06
CA GLY A 27 2.28 10.39 0.24
C GLY A 27 3.10 10.49 -1.05
N MET A 28 2.55 10.11 -2.20
CA MET A 28 3.23 10.22 -3.50
C MET A 28 3.43 11.68 -3.93
N GLU A 29 2.41 12.52 -3.82
CA GLU A 29 2.48 13.94 -4.17
C GLU A 29 3.52 14.67 -3.34
N GLY A 30 3.59 14.39 -2.03
CA GLY A 30 4.60 14.96 -1.15
C GLY A 30 6.03 14.54 -1.51
N ILE A 31 6.23 13.35 -2.07
CA ILE A 31 7.50 12.89 -2.61
C ILE A 31 7.80 13.60 -3.94
N GLN A 32 6.83 13.67 -4.84
CA GLN A 32 7.00 14.20 -6.19
C GLN A 32 7.46 15.66 -6.20
N VAL A 33 6.80 16.54 -5.45
CA VAL A 33 7.14 17.98 -5.39
C VAL A 33 8.58 18.21 -4.98
N ILE A 34 9.09 17.44 -4.03
CA ILE A 34 10.48 17.56 -3.58
C ILE A 34 11.44 16.89 -4.56
N ALA A 35 11.04 15.76 -5.17
CA ALA A 35 11.85 15.09 -6.19
C ALA A 35 12.10 15.98 -7.41
N GLU A 36 11.12 16.75 -7.85
CA GLU A 36 11.26 17.71 -8.95
C GLU A 36 12.27 18.81 -8.62
N ARG A 37 12.22 19.38 -7.42
CA ARG A 37 13.21 20.37 -6.95
C ARG A 37 14.62 19.74 -6.86
N PHE A 38 14.70 18.55 -6.33
CA PHE A 38 15.96 17.81 -6.26
C PHE A 38 16.53 17.51 -7.64
N GLN A 39 15.70 17.10 -8.60
CA GLN A 39 16.12 16.88 -9.98
C GLN A 39 16.70 18.16 -10.60
N GLN A 40 16.10 19.32 -10.36
CA GLN A 40 16.62 20.60 -10.82
C GLN A 40 18.00 20.91 -10.22
N GLN A 41 18.19 20.68 -8.93
CA GLN A 41 19.49 20.88 -8.26
C GLN A 41 20.57 19.95 -8.83
N ILE A 42 20.25 18.69 -9.05
CA ILE A 42 21.20 17.74 -9.67
C ILE A 42 21.55 18.18 -11.09
N ARG A 43 20.57 18.63 -11.89
CA ARG A 43 20.83 19.17 -13.24
C ARG A 43 21.77 20.37 -13.18
N GLN A 44 21.58 21.29 -12.25
CA GLN A 44 22.48 22.45 -12.09
C GLN A 44 23.93 22.03 -11.79
N ILE A 45 24.11 21.02 -10.92
CA ILE A 45 25.46 20.49 -10.64
C ILE A 45 26.05 19.83 -11.88
N VAL A 46 25.26 19.04 -12.62
CA VAL A 46 25.74 18.29 -13.80
C VAL A 46 26.07 19.20 -14.98
N TYR A 47 25.29 20.25 -15.23
CA TYR A 47 25.44 21.09 -16.41
C TYR A 47 26.31 22.35 -16.18
N ASN A 48 26.66 22.67 -14.93
CA ASN A 48 27.54 23.78 -14.58
C ASN A 48 28.73 23.29 -13.74
N PRO A 49 29.66 22.53 -14.33
CA PRO A 49 30.87 22.08 -13.64
C PRO A 49 31.82 23.25 -13.46
N SER A 50 31.59 24.07 -12.43
CA SER A 50 32.47 25.21 -12.10
C SER A 50 33.70 24.82 -11.25
N SER A 51 33.90 23.52 -11.01
CA SER A 51 34.87 23.00 -10.04
C SER A 51 35.69 21.85 -10.64
N SER A 52 36.78 21.47 -9.98
CA SER A 52 37.51 20.26 -10.32
C SER A 52 36.60 19.03 -10.31
N THR A 53 36.96 17.98 -11.05
CA THR A 53 36.18 16.73 -11.10
C THR A 53 35.92 16.14 -9.71
N GLU A 54 36.89 16.28 -8.80
CA GLU A 54 36.77 15.76 -7.43
C GLU A 54 35.75 16.55 -6.60
N GLU A 55 35.77 17.87 -6.68
CA GLU A 55 34.81 18.75 -6.00
C GLU A 55 33.36 18.53 -6.53
N TYR A 56 33.25 18.35 -7.84
CA TYR A 56 31.99 18.01 -8.49
C TYR A 56 31.40 16.70 -7.97
N LEU A 57 32.20 15.62 -7.91
CA LEU A 57 31.78 14.32 -7.41
C LEU A 57 31.40 14.38 -5.92
N SER A 58 32.16 15.14 -5.12
CA SER A 58 31.85 15.34 -3.70
C SER A 58 30.50 16.02 -3.51
N LYS A 59 30.23 17.11 -4.21
CA LYS A 59 28.95 17.83 -4.17
C LYS A 59 27.79 16.95 -4.62
N LEU A 60 27.98 16.16 -5.66
CA LEU A 60 26.96 15.21 -6.12
C LEU A 60 26.69 14.13 -5.08
N ALA A 61 27.73 13.58 -4.46
CA ALA A 61 27.63 12.60 -3.39
C ALA A 61 26.83 13.10 -2.20
N GLU A 62 27.20 14.27 -1.68
CA GLU A 62 26.50 14.90 -0.55
C GLU A 62 25.01 15.08 -0.84
N ARG A 63 24.66 15.52 -2.05
CA ARG A 63 23.28 15.73 -2.46
C ARG A 63 22.49 14.42 -2.56
N LEU A 64 23.09 13.37 -3.11
CA LEU A 64 22.45 12.07 -3.21
C LEU A 64 22.25 11.40 -1.85
N ILE A 65 23.22 11.52 -0.94
CA ILE A 65 23.10 11.04 0.44
C ILE A 65 21.99 11.79 1.18
N ALA A 66 21.96 13.12 1.08
CA ALA A 66 20.90 13.93 1.69
C ALA A 66 19.52 13.60 1.12
N ALA A 67 19.42 13.39 -0.20
CA ALA A 67 18.18 12.97 -0.84
C ALA A 67 17.70 11.59 -0.33
N TYR A 68 18.59 10.62 -0.22
CA TYR A 68 18.24 9.32 0.34
C TYR A 68 17.69 9.46 1.77
N GLY A 69 18.36 10.20 2.64
CA GLY A 69 17.92 10.44 4.00
C GLY A 69 16.52 11.08 4.08
N TYR A 70 16.17 11.92 3.11
CA TYR A 70 14.86 12.56 3.03
C TYR A 70 13.78 11.64 2.45
N PHE A 71 14.07 10.94 1.36
CA PHE A 71 13.07 10.13 0.63
C PHE A 71 12.82 8.76 1.25
N ALA A 72 13.85 8.09 1.77
CA ALA A 72 13.75 6.73 2.27
C ALA A 72 12.64 6.55 3.34
N PRO A 73 12.55 7.37 4.40
CA PRO A 73 11.50 7.20 5.40
C PRO A 73 10.08 7.45 4.85
N LYS A 74 9.93 8.32 3.84
CA LYS A 74 8.64 8.59 3.19
C LYS A 74 8.22 7.43 2.29
N MET A 75 9.16 6.91 1.51
CA MET A 75 8.92 5.72 0.68
C MET A 75 8.59 4.50 1.54
N GLN A 76 9.31 4.31 2.65
CA GLN A 76 9.04 3.21 3.57
C GLN A 76 7.63 3.31 4.20
N ARG A 77 7.18 4.50 4.57
CA ARG A 77 5.80 4.70 5.04
C ARG A 77 4.78 4.35 3.97
N LEU A 78 5.01 4.78 2.73
CA LEU A 78 4.11 4.48 1.62
C LEU A 78 4.07 2.97 1.31
N LEU A 79 5.23 2.31 1.29
CA LEU A 79 5.34 0.86 1.14
C LEU A 79 4.56 0.13 2.23
N ASN A 80 4.73 0.52 3.49
CA ASN A 80 3.99 -0.06 4.61
C ASN A 80 2.47 0.18 4.50
N THR A 81 2.05 1.38 4.09
CA THR A 81 0.63 1.70 3.86
C THR A 81 0.02 0.80 2.80
N ILE A 82 0.72 0.56 1.70
CA ILE A 82 0.27 -0.32 0.63
C ILE A 82 0.24 -1.77 1.11
N ALA A 83 1.30 -2.23 1.77
CA ALA A 83 1.41 -3.61 2.29
C ALA A 83 0.30 -3.95 3.30
N THR A 84 -0.09 -2.97 4.12
CA THR A 84 -1.15 -3.13 5.14
C THR A 84 -2.52 -2.67 4.66
N CYS A 85 -2.79 -2.73 3.35
CA CYS A 85 -4.06 -2.32 2.76
C CYS A 85 -5.27 -2.81 3.56
N PRO A 86 -6.14 -1.92 4.05
CA PRO A 86 -7.28 -2.28 4.90
C PRO A 86 -8.50 -2.74 4.09
N LEU A 87 -8.46 -2.62 2.77
CA LEU A 87 -9.59 -2.94 1.91
C LEU A 87 -9.84 -4.44 1.88
N ARG A 88 -11.10 -4.84 1.91
CA ARG A 88 -11.54 -6.24 1.85
C ARG A 88 -12.68 -6.39 0.86
N THR A 89 -12.75 -7.53 0.18
CA THR A 89 -13.88 -7.90 -0.68
C THR A 89 -14.12 -9.41 -0.64
N ASN A 90 -15.35 -9.83 -0.86
CA ASN A 90 -15.72 -11.23 -1.03
C ASN A 90 -15.82 -11.65 -2.51
N ASP A 91 -15.58 -10.73 -3.43
CA ASP A 91 -15.42 -11.02 -4.85
C ASP A 91 -13.95 -11.32 -5.17
N LYS A 92 -13.69 -12.49 -5.77
CA LYS A 92 -12.32 -12.93 -6.09
C LYS A 92 -11.68 -12.08 -7.20
N ASN A 93 -12.47 -11.66 -8.18
CA ASN A 93 -11.96 -10.89 -9.31
C ASN A 93 -11.60 -9.48 -8.86
N ASP A 94 -12.46 -8.85 -8.06
CA ASP A 94 -12.18 -7.53 -7.47
C ASP A 94 -10.95 -7.59 -6.56
N ALA A 95 -10.84 -8.64 -5.72
CA ALA A 95 -9.69 -8.83 -4.86
C ALA A 95 -8.38 -9.00 -5.64
N MET A 96 -8.42 -9.81 -6.70
CA MET A 96 -7.26 -10.04 -7.55
C MET A 96 -6.85 -8.76 -8.29
N TYR A 97 -7.81 -8.03 -8.82
CA TYR A 97 -7.57 -6.75 -9.50
C TYR A 97 -6.91 -5.72 -8.58
N ILE A 98 -7.48 -5.50 -7.39
CA ILE A 98 -6.94 -4.54 -6.43
C ILE A 98 -5.54 -4.98 -5.98
N LYS A 99 -5.40 -6.26 -5.61
CA LYS A 99 -4.13 -6.81 -5.15
C LYS A 99 -3.03 -6.62 -6.20
N GLN A 100 -3.28 -6.99 -7.45
CA GLN A 100 -2.29 -6.90 -8.52
C GLN A 100 -1.78 -5.47 -8.69
N HIS A 101 -2.69 -4.49 -8.79
CA HIS A 101 -2.29 -3.09 -8.98
C HIS A 101 -1.51 -2.52 -7.78
N LEU A 102 -1.88 -2.90 -6.55
CA LEU A 102 -1.14 -2.46 -5.36
C LEU A 102 0.23 -3.13 -5.28
N LEU A 103 0.35 -4.40 -5.69
CA LEU A 103 1.62 -5.10 -5.73
C LEU A 103 2.55 -4.52 -6.80
N ASP A 104 2.04 -4.14 -7.97
CA ASP A 104 2.82 -3.49 -9.02
C ASP A 104 3.42 -2.16 -8.53
N ILE A 105 2.60 -1.33 -7.88
CA ILE A 105 3.06 -0.06 -7.27
C ILE A 105 4.10 -0.34 -6.17
N HIS A 106 3.84 -1.31 -5.31
CA HIS A 106 4.76 -1.68 -4.22
C HIS A 106 6.10 -2.18 -4.78
N ALA A 107 6.09 -2.99 -5.83
CA ALA A 107 7.30 -3.50 -6.46
C ALA A 107 8.18 -2.37 -7.03
N GLU A 108 7.57 -1.42 -7.75
CA GLU A 108 8.30 -0.27 -8.32
C GLU A 108 8.85 0.65 -7.22
N LEU A 109 8.08 0.97 -6.20
CA LEU A 109 8.55 1.78 -5.08
C LEU A 109 9.69 1.09 -4.31
N SER A 110 9.59 -0.22 -4.07
CA SER A 110 10.64 -1.01 -3.43
C SER A 110 11.93 -1.03 -4.25
N ARG A 111 11.80 -1.11 -5.57
CA ARG A 111 12.93 -1.03 -6.50
C ARG A 111 13.60 0.34 -6.44
N PHE A 112 12.83 1.42 -6.42
CA PHE A 112 13.37 2.78 -6.28
C PHE A 112 14.12 2.96 -4.96
N GLU A 113 13.52 2.56 -3.85
CA GLU A 113 14.13 2.64 -2.52
C GLU A 113 15.45 1.87 -2.47
N TYR A 114 15.47 0.63 -2.97
CA TYR A 114 16.66 -0.18 -3.02
C TYR A 114 17.80 0.45 -3.85
N ILE A 115 17.47 0.96 -5.04
CA ILE A 115 18.46 1.62 -5.92
C ILE A 115 19.02 2.86 -5.23
N GLN A 116 18.19 3.71 -4.65
CA GLN A 116 18.63 4.89 -3.92
C GLN A 116 19.55 4.54 -2.75
N GLN A 117 19.22 3.52 -1.98
CA GLN A 117 20.04 3.03 -0.88
C GLN A 117 21.45 2.61 -1.36
N ARG A 118 21.52 1.96 -2.51
CA ARG A 118 22.80 1.50 -3.07
C ARG A 118 23.63 2.66 -3.62
N ILE A 119 23.01 3.58 -4.33
CA ILE A 119 23.69 4.76 -4.88
C ILE A 119 24.22 5.65 -3.76
N SER A 120 23.48 5.84 -2.67
CA SER A 120 23.96 6.64 -1.53
C SER A 120 25.22 6.07 -0.86
N LYS A 121 25.48 4.77 -1.03
CA LYS A 121 26.67 4.09 -0.48
C LYS A 121 27.84 4.01 -1.45
N SER A 122 27.60 4.09 -2.74
CA SER A 122 28.64 3.96 -3.77
C SER A 122 28.23 4.70 -5.03
N LEU A 123 28.79 5.88 -5.22
CA LEU A 123 28.59 6.72 -6.40
C LEU A 123 29.44 6.22 -7.57
N SER A 124 28.98 5.18 -8.24
CA SER A 124 29.57 4.73 -9.49
C SER A 124 28.48 4.23 -10.45
N LEU A 125 28.69 4.41 -11.75
CA LEU A 125 27.83 3.84 -12.78
C LEU A 125 27.74 2.32 -12.65
N GLU A 126 28.84 1.66 -12.36
CA GLU A 126 28.90 0.22 -12.12
C GLU A 126 28.03 -0.17 -10.91
N GLY A 127 28.11 0.57 -9.80
CA GLY A 127 27.27 0.39 -8.62
C GLY A 127 25.78 0.54 -8.92
N PHE A 128 25.41 1.50 -9.78
CA PHE A 128 24.03 1.69 -10.24
C PHE A 128 23.53 0.49 -11.06
N PHE A 129 24.30 0.02 -12.03
CA PHE A 129 23.91 -1.14 -12.84
C PHE A 129 23.83 -2.43 -12.00
N LYS A 130 24.80 -2.66 -11.12
CA LYS A 130 24.77 -3.77 -10.18
C LYS A 130 23.54 -3.72 -9.27
N ALA A 131 23.17 -2.55 -8.75
CA ALA A 131 21.98 -2.38 -7.94
C ALA A 131 20.70 -2.76 -8.71
N ARG A 132 20.57 -2.31 -9.95
CA ARG A 132 19.40 -2.69 -10.79
C ARG A 132 19.31 -4.19 -11.03
N GLN A 133 20.43 -4.87 -11.25
CA GLN A 133 20.46 -6.31 -11.53
C GLN A 133 20.29 -7.17 -10.28
N SER A 134 20.77 -6.68 -9.13
CA SER A 134 20.73 -7.42 -7.86
C SER A 134 19.43 -7.26 -7.08
N PHE A 135 18.55 -6.35 -7.49
CA PHE A 135 17.25 -6.17 -6.85
C PHE A 135 16.41 -7.46 -6.92
N ARG A 136 15.93 -7.89 -5.77
CA ARG A 136 14.98 -8.97 -5.63
C ARG A 136 13.81 -8.46 -4.80
N TRP A 137 12.66 -8.38 -5.44
CA TRP A 137 11.44 -7.97 -4.76
C TRP A 137 10.89 -9.10 -3.91
N VAL A 138 10.47 -8.74 -2.70
CA VAL A 138 9.75 -9.64 -1.80
C VAL A 138 8.30 -9.18 -1.77
N GLU A 139 7.39 -10.06 -2.19
CA GLU A 139 5.95 -9.75 -2.18
C GLU A 139 5.47 -9.60 -0.74
N PRO A 140 4.81 -8.47 -0.39
CA PRO A 140 4.21 -8.32 0.93
C PRO A 140 2.99 -9.23 1.08
N GLN A 141 2.76 -9.74 2.29
CA GLN A 141 1.56 -10.49 2.60
C GLN A 141 0.35 -9.55 2.66
N MET A 142 -0.37 -9.43 1.55
CA MET A 142 -1.54 -8.58 1.41
C MET A 142 -2.81 -9.45 1.33
N VAL A 143 -3.73 -9.25 2.27
CA VAL A 143 -5.00 -9.96 2.30
C VAL A 143 -6.11 -9.00 1.90
N ILE A 144 -6.64 -9.14 0.69
CA ILE A 144 -7.79 -8.34 0.18
C ILE A 144 -9.04 -9.21 0.08
N TYR A 145 -8.86 -10.46 -0.37
CA TYR A 145 -9.96 -11.41 -0.39
C TYR A 145 -10.27 -11.92 1.01
N SER A 146 -11.50 -11.74 1.43
CA SER A 146 -12.03 -12.39 2.62
C SER A 146 -13.35 -13.04 2.29
N GLN A 147 -13.47 -14.34 2.54
CA GLN A 147 -14.78 -14.95 2.56
C GLN A 147 -15.54 -14.33 3.73
N TYR A 148 -16.35 -13.33 3.43
CA TYR A 148 -17.45 -13.04 4.34
C TYR A 148 -18.34 -14.28 4.33
N ARG A 149 -18.14 -15.17 5.31
CA ARG A 149 -19.33 -15.83 5.80
C ARG A 149 -20.25 -14.67 6.13
N LYS A 150 -21.40 -14.56 5.43
CA LYS A 150 -22.53 -13.84 6.00
C LYS A 150 -22.68 -14.44 7.40
N THR A 151 -22.06 -13.83 8.39
CA THR A 151 -22.50 -14.00 9.76
C THR A 151 -23.95 -13.64 9.62
N ARG A 152 -24.84 -14.63 9.79
CA ARG A 152 -26.25 -14.41 9.98
C ARG A 152 -26.29 -13.22 10.89
N SER A 153 -26.86 -12.12 10.44
CA SER A 153 -26.65 -10.80 11.01
C SER A 153 -26.63 -10.92 12.53
N ASP A 154 -25.70 -10.24 13.22
CA ASP A 154 -25.66 -10.22 14.68
C ASP A 154 -27.05 -9.95 15.23
N ALA A 155 -27.87 -9.12 14.57
CA ALA A 155 -29.29 -8.94 14.80
C ALA A 155 -30.08 -10.25 14.86
N SER A 156 -29.74 -11.28 14.08
CA SER A 156 -30.39 -12.57 14.10
C SER A 156 -30.03 -13.41 15.34
N ALA A 157 -28.76 -13.35 15.76
CA ALA A 157 -28.27 -13.99 16.97
C ALA A 157 -28.81 -13.28 18.22
N PHE A 158 -28.77 -11.95 18.24
CA PHE A 158 -29.35 -11.14 19.32
C PHE A 158 -30.84 -11.41 19.50
N LYS A 159 -31.60 -11.51 18.43
CA LYS A 159 -33.04 -11.84 18.50
C LYS A 159 -33.32 -13.24 19.08
N THR A 160 -32.43 -14.21 18.80
CA THR A 160 -32.50 -15.55 19.45
C THR A 160 -32.21 -15.45 20.94
N LEU A 161 -31.19 -14.71 21.34
CA LEU A 161 -30.82 -14.49 22.73
C LEU A 161 -31.94 -13.77 23.50
N GLU A 162 -32.53 -12.74 22.89
CA GLU A 162 -33.65 -11.99 23.48
C GLU A 162 -34.83 -12.92 23.83
N TYR A 163 -35.26 -13.76 22.90
CA TYR A 163 -36.30 -14.78 23.15
C TYR A 163 -35.87 -15.77 24.24
N PHE A 164 -34.63 -16.18 24.27
CA PHE A 164 -34.09 -17.08 25.28
C PHE A 164 -34.15 -16.45 26.69
N TYR A 165 -33.72 -15.19 26.81
CA TYR A 165 -33.76 -14.44 28.07
C TYR A 165 -35.17 -14.09 28.53
N THR A 166 -36.16 -14.04 27.62
CA THR A 166 -37.59 -13.89 27.96
C THR A 166 -38.28 -15.22 28.27
N GLY A 167 -37.52 -16.31 28.38
CA GLY A 167 -38.00 -17.60 28.83
C GLY A 167 -38.61 -18.50 27.74
N PHE A 168 -38.41 -18.18 26.47
CA PHE A 168 -38.84 -19.05 25.37
C PHE A 168 -37.98 -20.30 25.29
N THR A 169 -38.60 -21.45 25.11
CA THR A 169 -37.91 -22.70 24.81
C THR A 169 -37.35 -22.69 23.39
N ILE A 170 -36.32 -23.51 23.12
CA ILE A 170 -35.71 -23.63 21.78
C ILE A 170 -36.77 -23.93 20.70
N ALA A 171 -37.76 -24.77 20.99
CA ALA A 171 -38.85 -25.11 20.08
C ALA A 171 -39.76 -23.89 19.78
N GLN A 172 -40.08 -23.09 20.79
CA GLN A 172 -40.83 -21.86 20.63
C GLN A 172 -40.08 -20.81 19.83
N ILE A 173 -38.76 -20.64 20.10
CA ILE A 173 -37.88 -19.75 19.34
C ILE A 173 -37.83 -20.18 17.87
N ALA A 174 -37.69 -21.47 17.60
CA ALA A 174 -37.63 -21.98 16.24
C ALA A 174 -38.95 -21.71 15.49
N LYS A 175 -40.08 -21.90 16.14
CA LYS A 175 -41.41 -21.62 15.58
C LYS A 175 -41.61 -20.14 15.28
N GLU A 176 -41.28 -19.27 16.24
CA GLU A 176 -41.41 -17.81 16.11
C GLU A 176 -40.50 -17.25 15.01
N ARG A 177 -39.32 -17.79 14.92
CA ARG A 177 -38.31 -17.36 13.91
C ARG A 177 -38.42 -18.10 12.58
N LYS A 178 -39.36 -19.02 12.42
CA LYS A 178 -39.52 -19.85 11.22
C LYS A 178 -38.24 -20.55 10.79
N ILE A 179 -37.49 -21.09 11.75
CA ILE A 179 -36.23 -21.82 11.50
C ILE A 179 -36.40 -23.30 11.86
N THR A 180 -35.76 -24.18 11.10
CA THR A 180 -35.80 -25.63 11.36
C THR A 180 -34.74 -26.00 12.40
N ILE A 181 -35.17 -26.74 13.43
CA ILE A 181 -34.22 -27.38 14.36
C ILE A 181 -33.69 -28.62 13.65
N LYS A 182 -32.40 -28.63 13.32
CA LYS A 182 -31.71 -29.88 12.91
C LYS A 182 -31.30 -30.60 14.19
N THR A 183 -31.92 -31.73 14.44
CA THR A 183 -31.49 -32.74 15.43
C THR A 183 -30.23 -33.43 14.93
#